data_5faa9ab58698822e51e023e18e2ef337
#
_entry.id   5faa9ab58698822e51e023e18e2ef337
#
_cell.length_a   1.000
_cell.length_b   1.000
_cell.length_c   1.000
_cell.angle_alpha   90.00
_cell.angle_beta   90.00
_cell.angle_gamma   90.00
#
_symmetry.space_group_name_H-M   'P 1'
#
loop_
_entity.id
_entity.type
_entity.pdbx_description
1 polymer ?
#
loop_
_entity_poly.entity_id
_entity_poly.type
_entity_poly.pdbx_seq_one_letter_code
_entity_poly.pdbx_strand_id
1 'polypeptide(L)'
;MRQKILFVSHCFLNDGAKLKNQNLSEMERERKNKREFLKKILDVGIEIIQLPCPEFILYGPNRWGHAMSQFDTAFFRKESRKMLEPFLLQIEEYSSYPEKFEIIGIVGIDGSPSCGVNFTYDGEWGGEFCGNTNLANTLSSLKREEKQGVFMRVFQDMLVEKGYEITFYSMEDLKGITE
;
A
#
# COMPACT_ATOMS: atom_id res chain seq x y z
N MET A 1 22.41 -5.80 19.33
CA MET A 1 21.00 -6.02 18.84
C MET A 1 20.86 -5.21 17.55
N ARG A 2 20.38 -5.80 16.44
CA ARG A 2 20.17 -5.07 15.18
C ARG A 2 18.92 -4.18 15.32
N GLN A 3 18.98 -3.00 14.74
CA GLN A 3 17.83 -2.10 14.64
C GLN A 3 16.88 -2.60 13.56
N LYS A 4 15.62 -2.83 13.91
CA LYS A 4 14.60 -3.38 13.03
C LYS A 4 13.89 -2.26 12.28
N ILE A 5 13.73 -2.41 10.96
CA ILE A 5 13.15 -1.38 10.08
C ILE A 5 11.98 -1.98 9.31
N LEU A 6 10.86 -1.27 9.30
CA LEU A 6 9.64 -1.63 8.60
C LEU A 6 9.19 -0.49 7.69
N PHE A 7 9.04 -0.78 6.40
CA PHE A 7 8.47 0.16 5.44
C PHE A 7 6.95 -0.01 5.42
N VAL A 8 6.21 1.09 5.45
CA VAL A 8 4.74 1.04 5.51
C VAL A 8 4.10 1.96 4.48
N SER A 9 2.99 1.54 3.91
CA SER A 9 2.17 2.39 3.04
C SER A 9 1.78 3.70 3.72
N HIS A 10 1.64 4.77 2.95
CA HIS A 10 1.33 6.11 3.47
C HIS A 10 0.12 6.13 4.41
N CYS A 11 -0.99 5.53 4.01
CA CYS A 11 -2.23 5.52 4.79
C CYS A 11 -2.19 4.59 6.03
N PHE A 12 -1.10 3.86 6.22
CA PHE A 12 -0.84 3.18 7.48
C PHE A 12 -0.59 4.16 8.63
N LEU A 13 0.07 5.28 8.37
CA LEU A 13 0.33 6.34 9.34
C LEU A 13 -0.63 7.53 9.21
N ASN A 14 -1.09 7.83 8.00
CA ASN A 14 -1.86 9.04 7.68
C ASN A 14 -3.18 8.72 6.98
N ASP A 15 -4.29 8.74 7.73
CA ASP A 15 -5.63 8.53 7.19
C ASP A 15 -6.11 9.67 6.26
N GLY A 16 -5.47 10.84 6.30
CA GLY A 16 -5.80 11.96 5.43
C GLY A 16 -5.61 11.69 3.93
N ALA A 17 -4.83 10.65 3.59
CA ALA A 17 -4.66 10.20 2.21
C ALA A 17 -5.70 9.16 1.76
N LYS A 18 -6.51 8.62 2.68
CA LYS A 18 -7.59 7.67 2.34
C LYS A 18 -8.73 8.35 1.59
N LEU A 19 -9.48 7.55 0.85
CA LEU A 19 -10.75 7.98 0.25
C LEU A 19 -11.75 8.34 1.34
N LYS A 20 -12.63 9.30 1.02
CA LYS A 20 -13.76 9.61 1.88
C LYS A 20 -14.69 8.38 1.95
N ASN A 21 -14.83 7.82 3.13
CA ASN A 21 -15.75 6.71 3.40
C ASN A 21 -16.97 7.22 4.18
N GLN A 22 -18.15 6.71 3.83
CA GLN A 22 -19.41 7.04 4.48
C GLN A 22 -19.68 6.16 5.71
N ASN A 23 -19.00 5.01 5.82
CA ASN A 23 -19.14 4.10 6.94
C ASN A 23 -18.22 4.51 8.10
N LEU A 24 -18.71 5.43 8.93
CA LEU A 24 -17.93 5.99 10.05
C LEU A 24 -17.54 4.92 11.08
N SER A 25 -18.40 3.94 11.34
CA SER A 25 -18.13 2.87 12.32
C SER A 25 -16.99 1.95 11.86
N GLU A 26 -16.93 1.64 10.59
CA GLU A 26 -15.85 0.86 10.00
C GLU A 26 -14.52 1.64 10.05
N MET A 27 -14.55 2.91 9.67
CA MET A 27 -13.38 3.79 9.76
C MET A 27 -12.82 3.88 11.18
N GLU A 28 -13.69 3.98 12.18
CA GLU A 28 -13.27 4.09 13.57
C GLU A 28 -12.66 2.77 14.09
N ARG A 29 -13.23 1.63 13.70
CA ARG A 29 -12.67 0.30 13.98
C ARG A 29 -11.29 0.13 13.34
N GLU A 30 -11.14 0.47 12.07
CA GLU A 30 -9.84 0.42 11.38
C GLU A 30 -8.80 1.32 12.07
N ARG A 31 -9.18 2.55 12.41
CA ARG A 31 -8.29 3.48 13.12
C ARG A 31 -7.83 2.94 14.47
N LYS A 32 -8.75 2.32 15.22
CA LYS A 32 -8.43 1.72 16.51
C LYS A 32 -7.43 0.59 16.34
N ASN A 33 -7.72 -0.37 15.46
CA ASN A 33 -6.85 -1.51 15.20
C ASN A 33 -5.45 -1.07 14.74
N LYS A 34 -5.39 -0.09 13.86
CA LYS A 34 -4.13 0.48 13.36
C LYS A 34 -3.33 1.14 14.48
N ARG A 35 -3.97 1.94 15.35
CA ARG A 35 -3.29 2.57 16.48
C ARG A 35 -2.77 1.57 17.50
N GLU A 36 -3.52 0.53 17.80
CA GLU A 36 -3.09 -0.54 18.69
C GLU A 36 -1.88 -1.28 18.13
N PHE A 37 -1.91 -1.54 16.84
CA PHE A 37 -0.79 -2.16 16.15
C PHE A 37 0.47 -1.26 16.13
N LEU A 38 0.32 0.03 15.80
CA LEU A 38 1.43 0.99 15.82
C LEU A 38 2.08 1.10 17.21
N LYS A 39 1.29 1.09 18.26
CA LYS A 39 1.83 1.05 19.63
C LYS A 39 2.70 -0.18 19.86
N LYS A 40 2.23 -1.36 19.48
CA LYS A 40 3.00 -2.59 19.64
C LYS A 40 4.32 -2.55 18.85
N ILE A 41 4.31 -2.06 17.61
CA ILE A 41 5.51 -1.92 16.79
C ILE A 41 6.54 -1.03 17.50
N LEU A 42 6.11 0.13 17.99
CA LEU A 42 7.00 1.07 18.68
C LEU A 42 7.50 0.50 20.02
N ASP A 43 6.64 -0.17 20.78
CA ASP A 43 7.00 -0.79 22.05
C ASP A 43 8.08 -1.89 21.92
N VAL A 44 8.09 -2.61 20.77
CA VAL A 44 9.14 -3.61 20.49
C VAL A 44 10.36 -3.04 19.74
N GLY A 45 10.43 -1.72 19.60
CA GLY A 45 11.60 -1.02 19.05
C GLY A 45 11.78 -1.17 17.54
N ILE A 46 10.69 -1.27 16.79
CA ILE A 46 10.73 -1.29 15.31
C ILE A 46 10.60 0.14 14.79
N GLU A 47 11.56 0.56 13.98
CA GLU A 47 11.55 1.85 13.30
C GLU A 47 10.70 1.80 12.03
N ILE A 48 9.96 2.88 11.76
CA ILE A 48 8.98 2.93 10.68
C ILE A 48 9.39 3.95 9.62
N ILE A 49 9.40 3.51 8.37
CA ILE A 49 9.60 4.38 7.20
C ILE A 49 8.31 4.40 6.39
N GLN A 50 7.74 5.58 6.21
CA GLN A 50 6.51 5.78 5.47
C GLN A 50 6.78 5.90 3.96
N LEU A 51 6.15 5.04 3.16
CA LEU A 51 6.13 5.15 1.70
C LEU A 51 5.19 6.28 1.24
N PRO A 52 5.40 6.87 0.06
CA PRO A 52 4.49 7.86 -0.51
C PRO A 52 3.16 7.23 -0.92
N CYS A 53 2.11 8.04 -0.99
CA CYS A 53 0.82 7.60 -1.53
C CYS A 53 0.72 8.00 -3.01
N PRO A 54 0.82 7.06 -3.96
CA PRO A 54 0.75 7.38 -5.37
C PRO A 54 -0.61 7.96 -5.76
N GLU A 55 -1.69 7.47 -5.16
CA GLU A 55 -3.03 7.97 -5.42
C GLU A 55 -3.24 9.42 -4.96
N PHE A 56 -2.76 9.74 -3.76
CA PHE A 56 -2.89 11.11 -3.24
C PHE A 56 -2.04 12.10 -4.03
N ILE A 57 -0.84 11.69 -4.42
CA ILE A 57 0.09 12.54 -5.19
C ILE A 57 -0.44 12.81 -6.59
N LEU A 58 -0.97 11.78 -7.27
CA LEU A 58 -1.40 11.90 -8.68
C LEU A 58 -2.82 12.42 -8.84
N TYR A 59 -3.72 12.13 -7.90
CA TYR A 59 -5.15 12.41 -8.06
C TYR A 59 -5.76 13.29 -6.97
N GLY A 60 -5.02 13.55 -5.90
CA GLY A 60 -5.47 14.42 -4.80
C GLY A 60 -6.51 13.79 -3.86
N PRO A 61 -7.01 14.59 -2.89
CA PRO A 61 -7.93 14.09 -1.85
C PRO A 61 -9.36 13.86 -2.33
N ASN A 62 -9.80 14.52 -3.39
CA ASN A 62 -11.16 14.44 -3.91
C ASN A 62 -11.33 13.39 -5.02
N ARG A 63 -10.41 12.43 -5.11
CA ARG A 63 -10.50 11.36 -6.09
C ARG A 63 -11.64 10.38 -5.76
N TRP A 64 -12.15 9.75 -6.80
CA TRP A 64 -13.03 8.58 -6.67
C TRP A 64 -12.23 7.31 -6.33
N GLY A 65 -12.94 6.28 -5.90
CA GLY A 65 -12.38 4.93 -5.84
C GLY A 65 -11.98 4.46 -7.23
N HIS A 66 -10.86 3.74 -7.32
CA HIS A 66 -10.33 3.19 -8.57
C HIS A 66 -10.31 1.66 -8.50
N ALA A 67 -10.43 1.02 -9.66
CA ALA A 67 -10.10 -0.37 -9.84
C ALA A 67 -8.60 -0.53 -10.17
N MET A 68 -8.03 -1.71 -9.93
CA MET A 68 -6.60 -1.96 -10.15
C MET A 68 -6.19 -1.69 -11.61
N SER A 69 -6.99 -2.13 -12.57
CA SER A 69 -6.74 -1.94 -14.02
C SER A 69 -6.60 -0.47 -14.43
N GLN A 70 -7.26 0.47 -13.71
CA GLN A 70 -7.11 1.91 -13.97
C GLN A 70 -5.70 2.43 -13.61
N PHE A 71 -5.02 1.78 -12.67
CA PHE A 71 -3.64 2.11 -12.31
C PHE A 71 -2.61 1.29 -13.08
N ASP A 72 -2.98 0.18 -13.69
CA ASP A 72 -2.05 -0.65 -14.45
C ASP A 72 -1.72 -0.06 -15.83
N THR A 73 -1.26 1.17 -15.83
CA THR A 73 -0.86 1.93 -17.01
C THR A 73 0.65 2.16 -17.02
N ALA A 74 1.22 2.35 -18.21
CA ALA A 74 2.64 2.65 -18.36
C ALA A 74 3.05 3.92 -17.59
N PHE A 75 2.20 4.94 -17.57
CA PHE A 75 2.47 6.20 -16.86
C PHE A 75 2.44 6.01 -15.34
N PHE A 76 1.44 5.33 -14.81
CA PHE A 76 1.34 5.09 -13.37
C PHE A 76 2.53 4.25 -12.87
N ARG A 77 2.90 3.19 -13.60
CA ARG A 77 4.07 2.38 -13.25
C ARG A 77 5.37 3.19 -13.29
N LYS A 78 5.55 4.07 -14.28
CA LYS A 78 6.72 4.95 -14.38
C LYS A 78 6.79 5.93 -13.20
N GLU A 79 5.68 6.59 -12.87
CA GLU A 79 5.66 7.53 -11.73
C GLU A 79 5.81 6.80 -10.40
N SER A 80 5.25 5.59 -10.26
CA SER A 80 5.48 4.73 -9.10
C SER A 80 6.96 4.41 -8.91
N ARG A 81 7.68 4.05 -9.98
CA ARG A 81 9.15 3.81 -9.92
C ARG A 81 9.89 5.05 -9.42
N LYS A 82 9.57 6.24 -9.93
CA LYS A 82 10.21 7.48 -9.48
C LYS A 82 9.96 7.76 -7.99
N MET A 83 8.73 7.55 -7.53
CA MET A 83 8.37 7.74 -6.12
C MET A 83 9.07 6.74 -5.20
N LEU A 84 9.33 5.52 -5.68
CA LEU A 84 9.92 4.42 -4.92
C LEU A 84 11.45 4.41 -4.95
N GLU A 85 12.08 5.05 -5.92
CA GLU A 85 13.53 5.08 -6.07
C GLU A 85 14.28 5.54 -4.80
N PRO A 86 13.89 6.61 -4.10
CA PRO A 86 14.53 7.00 -2.85
C PRO A 86 14.44 5.96 -1.74
N PHE A 87 13.37 5.17 -1.72
CA PHE A 87 13.15 4.11 -0.73
C PHE A 87 13.94 2.85 -1.08
N LEU A 88 14.09 2.55 -2.36
CA LEU A 88 14.99 1.50 -2.83
C LEU A 88 16.44 1.80 -2.43
N LEU A 89 16.90 3.05 -2.58
CA LEU A 89 18.23 3.47 -2.13
C LEU A 89 18.39 3.35 -0.60
N GLN A 90 17.35 3.67 0.18
CA GLN A 90 17.40 3.45 1.63
C GLN A 90 17.51 1.96 1.98
N ILE A 91 16.79 1.09 1.26
CA ILE A 91 16.90 -0.36 1.43
C ILE A 91 18.32 -0.84 1.11
N GLU A 92 18.90 -0.36 0.02
CA GLU A 92 20.27 -0.66 -0.37
C GLU A 92 21.26 -0.23 0.72
N GLU A 93 21.11 0.99 1.27
CA GLU A 93 21.97 1.49 2.34
C GLU A 93 21.84 0.67 3.63
N TYR A 94 20.61 0.38 4.10
CA TYR A 94 20.42 -0.46 5.28
C TYR A 94 20.93 -1.89 5.09
N SER A 95 20.73 -2.45 3.90
CA SER A 95 21.20 -3.81 3.57
C SER A 95 22.72 -3.92 3.48
N SER A 96 23.42 -2.79 3.28
CA SER A 96 24.89 -2.74 3.26
C SER A 96 25.52 -2.88 4.66
N TYR A 97 24.69 -2.77 5.73
CA TYR A 97 25.15 -2.91 7.12
C TYR A 97 24.29 -3.94 7.89
N PRO A 98 24.32 -5.22 7.48
CA PRO A 98 23.43 -6.24 8.06
C PRO A 98 23.73 -6.56 9.53
N GLU A 99 24.89 -6.16 10.04
CA GLU A 99 25.26 -6.27 11.45
C GLU A 99 24.55 -5.23 12.33
N LYS A 100 24.08 -4.10 11.74
CA LYS A 100 23.42 -3.00 12.44
C LYS A 100 21.91 -3.00 12.22
N PHE A 101 21.47 -3.33 11.01
CA PHE A 101 20.10 -3.18 10.56
C PHE A 101 19.48 -4.50 10.12
N GLU A 102 18.18 -4.60 10.29
CA GLU A 102 17.34 -5.69 9.81
C GLU A 102 16.07 -5.12 9.17
N ILE A 103 15.91 -5.25 7.86
CA ILE A 103 14.67 -4.89 7.19
C ILE A 103 13.68 -6.02 7.41
N ILE A 104 12.61 -5.75 8.18
CA ILE A 104 11.61 -6.75 8.52
C ILE A 104 10.68 -7.02 7.33
N GLY A 105 10.31 -5.97 6.59
CA GLY A 105 9.42 -6.09 5.46
C GLY A 105 8.78 -4.78 5.02
N ILE A 106 7.80 -4.93 4.14
CA ILE A 106 7.01 -3.84 3.57
C ILE A 106 5.53 -4.11 3.83
N VAL A 107 4.83 -3.13 4.39
CA VAL A 107 3.41 -3.26 4.74
C VAL A 107 2.54 -2.52 3.74
N GLY A 108 1.63 -3.26 3.12
CA GLY A 108 0.57 -2.72 2.26
C GLY A 108 -0.80 -2.68 2.92
N ILE A 109 -1.79 -2.28 2.16
CA ILE A 109 -3.20 -2.17 2.59
C ILE A 109 -4.04 -2.99 1.63
N ASP A 110 -4.48 -4.15 2.08
CA ASP A 110 -5.34 -5.03 1.29
C ASP A 110 -6.63 -4.35 0.85
N GLY A 111 -7.09 -4.70 -0.34
CA GLY A 111 -8.20 -4.05 -1.01
C GLY A 111 -7.84 -2.75 -1.75
N SER A 112 -6.67 -2.16 -1.51
CA SER A 112 -6.22 -0.98 -2.24
C SER A 112 -5.76 -1.34 -3.66
N PRO A 113 -6.22 -0.63 -4.71
CA PRO A 113 -5.80 -0.89 -6.08
C PRO A 113 -4.32 -0.57 -6.33
N SER A 114 -3.73 0.26 -5.50
CA SER A 114 -2.31 0.62 -5.55
C SER A 114 -1.46 -0.15 -4.53
N CYS A 115 -1.92 -0.26 -3.29
CA CYS A 115 -1.12 -0.72 -2.15
C CYS A 115 -1.53 -2.09 -1.57
N GLY A 116 -2.45 -2.84 -2.21
CA GLY A 116 -2.81 -4.20 -1.81
C GLY A 116 -1.62 -5.15 -1.89
N VAL A 117 -1.54 -6.08 -0.94
CA VAL A 117 -0.49 -7.11 -0.89
C VAL A 117 -1.06 -8.46 -1.29
N ASN A 118 -2.10 -8.92 -0.60
CA ASN A 118 -2.71 -10.22 -0.86
C ASN A 118 -3.83 -10.12 -1.89
N PHE A 119 -4.60 -9.03 -1.85
CA PHE A 119 -5.70 -8.84 -2.79
C PHE A 119 -5.97 -7.36 -3.07
N THR A 120 -6.67 -7.13 -4.17
CA THR A 120 -7.21 -5.84 -4.59
C THR A 120 -8.60 -6.03 -5.19
N TYR A 121 -9.18 -4.96 -5.73
CA TYR A 121 -10.44 -5.02 -6.48
C TYR A 121 -10.23 -4.58 -7.92
N ASP A 122 -10.86 -5.31 -8.86
CA ASP A 122 -10.85 -5.00 -10.28
C ASP A 122 -12.20 -5.32 -10.92
N GLY A 123 -12.46 -4.76 -12.11
CA GLY A 123 -13.71 -4.95 -12.84
C GLY A 123 -13.80 -4.06 -14.07
N GLU A 124 -14.97 -4.02 -14.69
CA GLU A 124 -15.26 -3.17 -15.84
C GLU A 124 -15.45 -1.70 -15.40
N TRP A 125 -14.39 -1.12 -14.83
CA TRP A 125 -14.41 0.21 -14.23
C TRP A 125 -13.88 1.25 -15.19
N GLY A 126 -14.77 2.15 -15.65
CA GLY A 126 -14.41 3.22 -16.58
C GLY A 126 -15.63 3.78 -17.30
N GLY A 127 -15.40 4.77 -18.15
CA GLY A 127 -16.44 5.43 -18.95
C GLY A 127 -16.93 6.73 -18.35
N GLU A 128 -17.84 7.39 -19.07
CA GLU A 128 -18.49 8.61 -18.64
C GLU A 128 -19.63 8.35 -17.66
N PHE A 129 -19.80 9.26 -16.70
CA PHE A 129 -20.94 9.24 -15.77
C PHE A 129 -22.20 9.81 -16.42
N CYS A 130 -22.05 10.84 -17.26
CA CYS A 130 -23.14 11.56 -17.86
C CYS A 130 -23.90 10.68 -18.88
N GLY A 131 -25.20 10.47 -18.64
CA GLY A 131 -26.02 9.62 -19.52
C GLY A 131 -25.72 8.12 -19.46
N ASN A 132 -24.88 7.67 -18.55
CA ASN A 132 -24.56 6.25 -18.39
C ASN A 132 -25.70 5.52 -17.65
N THR A 133 -26.55 4.83 -18.41
CA THR A 133 -27.65 4.02 -17.87
C THR A 133 -27.16 2.71 -17.26
N ASN A 134 -25.88 2.34 -17.46
CA ASN A 134 -25.29 1.06 -17.02
C ASN A 134 -24.38 1.21 -15.78
N LEU A 135 -24.38 2.35 -15.11
CA LEU A 135 -23.50 2.64 -13.98
C LEU A 135 -23.63 1.62 -12.84
N ALA A 136 -24.83 1.14 -12.55
CA ALA A 136 -25.08 0.15 -11.52
C ALA A 136 -24.35 -1.18 -11.83
N ASN A 137 -24.33 -1.60 -13.10
CA ASN A 137 -23.62 -2.81 -13.51
C ASN A 137 -22.09 -2.62 -13.43
N THR A 138 -21.58 -1.45 -13.80
CA THR A 138 -20.18 -1.08 -13.62
C THR A 138 -19.77 -1.20 -12.16
N LEU A 139 -20.55 -0.64 -11.23
CA LEU A 139 -20.30 -0.75 -9.78
C LEU A 139 -20.31 -2.22 -9.31
N SER A 140 -21.27 -3.02 -9.80
CA SER A 140 -21.40 -4.43 -9.42
C SER A 140 -20.36 -5.34 -10.08
N SER A 141 -19.63 -4.86 -11.08
CA SER A 141 -18.56 -5.61 -11.74
C SER A 141 -17.30 -5.73 -10.89
N LEU A 142 -17.12 -4.83 -9.90
CA LEU A 142 -15.97 -4.87 -9.02
C LEU A 142 -15.94 -6.17 -8.21
N LYS A 143 -14.85 -6.92 -8.38
CA LYS A 143 -14.61 -8.18 -7.68
C LYS A 143 -13.25 -8.15 -7.01
N ARG A 144 -13.16 -8.90 -5.93
CA ARG A 144 -11.89 -9.19 -5.27
C ARG A 144 -11.03 -10.06 -6.19
N GLU A 145 -9.80 -9.63 -6.39
CA GLU A 145 -8.76 -10.33 -7.14
C GLU A 145 -7.58 -10.60 -6.22
N GLU A 146 -7.12 -11.85 -6.15
CA GLU A 146 -5.95 -12.26 -5.37
C GLU A 146 -4.66 -11.82 -6.09
N LYS A 147 -4.46 -10.51 -6.14
CA LYS A 147 -3.35 -9.84 -6.82
C LYS A 147 -2.88 -8.65 -6.00
N GLN A 148 -1.61 -8.34 -6.13
CA GLN A 148 -1.06 -7.11 -5.55
C GLN A 148 -1.58 -5.87 -6.28
N GLY A 149 -1.74 -4.78 -5.53
CA GLY A 149 -1.93 -3.45 -6.10
C GLY A 149 -0.70 -2.99 -6.90
N VAL A 150 -0.94 -2.14 -7.88
CA VAL A 150 0.07 -1.80 -8.90
C VAL A 150 1.34 -1.18 -8.30
N PHE A 151 1.21 -0.34 -7.29
CA PHE A 151 2.35 0.31 -6.62
C PHE A 151 3.24 -0.70 -5.86
N MET A 152 2.61 -1.64 -5.13
CA MET A 152 3.36 -2.69 -4.42
C MET A 152 4.03 -3.66 -5.40
N ARG A 153 3.34 -4.03 -6.49
CA ARG A 153 3.94 -4.86 -7.53
C ARG A 153 5.15 -4.18 -8.17
N VAL A 154 5.05 -2.89 -8.49
CA VAL A 154 6.19 -2.12 -9.02
C VAL A 154 7.35 -2.10 -8.02
N PHE A 155 7.06 -1.98 -6.72
CA PHE A 155 8.11 -2.00 -5.71
C PHE A 155 8.79 -3.36 -5.63
N GLN A 156 8.01 -4.43 -5.65
CA GLN A 156 8.53 -5.80 -5.67
C GLN A 156 9.42 -6.04 -6.90
N ASP A 157 8.99 -5.61 -8.08
CA ASP A 157 9.79 -5.72 -9.31
C ASP A 157 11.13 -4.99 -9.17
N MET A 158 11.12 -3.76 -8.62
CA MET A 158 12.34 -2.97 -8.38
C MET A 158 13.29 -3.65 -7.40
N LEU A 159 12.77 -4.28 -6.35
CA LEU A 159 13.57 -5.01 -5.38
C LEU A 159 14.20 -6.26 -6.02
N VAL A 160 13.43 -7.02 -6.76
CA VAL A 160 13.91 -8.22 -7.48
C VAL A 160 14.97 -7.85 -8.52
N GLU A 161 14.79 -6.77 -9.28
CA GLU A 161 15.79 -6.24 -10.22
C GLU A 161 17.15 -5.94 -9.56
N LYS A 162 17.13 -5.59 -8.27
CA LYS A 162 18.32 -5.32 -7.45
C LYS A 162 18.80 -6.52 -6.62
N GLY A 163 18.11 -7.66 -6.69
CA GLY A 163 18.46 -8.88 -5.96
C GLY A 163 18.04 -8.88 -4.49
N TYR A 164 17.07 -8.05 -4.09
CA TYR A 164 16.53 -8.03 -2.73
C TYR A 164 15.29 -8.91 -2.62
N GLU A 165 15.27 -9.79 -1.63
CA GLU A 165 14.10 -10.58 -1.23
C GLU A 165 13.54 -10.02 0.09
N ILE A 166 12.53 -9.14 0.00
CA ILE A 166 11.88 -8.53 1.15
C ILE A 166 10.41 -8.97 1.17
N THR A 167 9.96 -9.41 2.33
CA THR A 167 8.57 -9.88 2.50
C THR A 167 7.59 -8.72 2.51
N PHE A 168 6.49 -8.89 1.79
CA PHE A 168 5.35 -7.98 1.82
C PHE A 168 4.29 -8.53 2.76
N TYR A 169 3.74 -7.68 3.61
CA TYR A 169 2.74 -8.00 4.62
C TYR A 169 1.50 -7.14 4.45
N SER A 170 0.33 -7.73 4.68
CA SER A 170 -0.86 -6.94 5.00
C SER A 170 -0.89 -6.62 6.51
N MET A 171 -1.83 -5.77 6.93
CA MET A 171 -2.03 -5.50 8.37
C MET A 171 -2.41 -6.77 9.16
N GLU A 172 -3.04 -7.75 8.51
CA GLU A 172 -3.46 -9.00 9.17
C GLU A 172 -2.29 -9.94 9.40
N ASP A 173 -1.34 -9.98 8.46
CA ASP A 173 -0.14 -10.83 8.53
C ASP A 173 0.84 -10.38 9.61
N LEU A 174 0.81 -9.09 9.97
CA LEU A 174 1.74 -8.51 10.94
C LEU A 174 1.52 -8.94 12.39
N LYS A 175 0.41 -9.60 12.70
CA LYS A 175 0.13 -10.09 14.07
C LYS A 175 1.22 -11.03 14.58
N GLY A 176 1.92 -11.75 13.68
CA GLY A 176 3.04 -12.62 14.02
C GLY A 176 4.41 -11.94 14.16
N ILE A 177 4.54 -10.66 13.79
CA ILE A 177 5.84 -9.93 13.87
C ILE A 177 6.05 -9.28 15.24
N THR A 178 4.97 -9.06 15.97
CA THR A 178 4.99 -8.40 17.29
C THR A 178 4.90 -9.38 18.47
N GLU A 179 4.90 -10.68 18.20
CA GLU A 179 5.03 -11.76 19.17
C GLU A 179 6.49 -12.21 19.27
#